data_4f06274ffd1629d130cbde3eb959941c
#
_entry.id   4f06274ffd1629d130cbde3eb959941c
#
_cell.length_a   1.000
_cell.length_b   1.000
_cell.length_c   1.000
_cell.angle_alpha   90.00
_cell.angle_beta   90.00
_cell.angle_gamma   90.00
#
_symmetry.space_group_name_H-M   'P 1'
#
loop_
_entity.id
_entity.type
_entity.pdbx_description
1 polymer ?
#
loop_
_entity_poly.entity_id
_entity_poly.type
_entity_poly.pdbx_seq_one_letter_code
_entity_poly.pdbx_strand_id
1 'polypeptide(L)'
;MRKIIVVDDDHDILTVVEIILSIHNFKVQVLSKAEEIYDTIKSFSPDLILLDVALGSADGREICKKLKQSNETKHIPVLLFSAHYDQINNLGECLADGLIAKPFETITLVDTISKIIA
;
A
#
# COMPACT_ATOMS: atom_id res chain seq x y z
N MET A 1 13.43 5.42 11.22
CA MET A 1 12.08 5.65 10.65
C MET A 1 11.59 4.43 9.92
N ARG A 2 10.34 4.08 10.09
CA ARG A 2 9.70 3.04 9.29
C ARG A 2 9.49 3.57 7.87
N LYS A 3 9.65 2.70 6.89
CA LYS A 3 9.61 3.05 5.47
C LYS A 3 8.36 2.48 4.82
N ILE A 4 7.65 3.32 4.09
CA ILE A 4 6.40 2.93 3.44
C ILE A 4 6.46 3.29 1.96
N ILE A 5 6.12 2.32 1.11
CA ILE A 5 5.88 2.58 -0.31
C ILE A 5 4.38 2.79 -0.48
N VAL A 6 3.99 3.85 -1.17
CA VAL A 6 2.59 4.14 -1.49
C VAL A 6 2.42 4.10 -3.01
N VAL A 7 1.52 3.27 -3.48
CA VAL A 7 1.28 3.08 -4.91
C VAL A 7 -0.16 3.43 -5.27
N ASP A 8 -0.34 4.46 -6.09
CA ASP A 8 -1.65 4.90 -6.55
C ASP A 8 -1.46 5.70 -7.84
N ASP A 9 -2.34 5.54 -8.81
CA ASP A 9 -2.27 6.29 -10.06
C ASP A 9 -2.84 7.72 -9.92
N ASP A 10 -3.50 8.03 -8.81
CA ASP A 10 -4.01 9.37 -8.51
C ASP A 10 -2.96 10.19 -7.78
N HIS A 11 -2.39 11.18 -8.46
CA HIS A 11 -1.32 12.00 -7.89
C HIS A 11 -1.76 12.84 -6.69
N ASP A 12 -3.03 13.24 -6.63
CA ASP A 12 -3.55 13.99 -5.48
C ASP A 12 -3.56 13.12 -4.23
N ILE A 13 -3.95 11.86 -4.36
CA ILE A 13 -3.93 10.91 -3.25
C ILE A 13 -2.50 10.67 -2.79
N LEU A 14 -1.57 10.47 -3.72
CA LEU A 14 -0.16 10.29 -3.37
C LEU A 14 0.38 11.47 -2.57
N THR A 15 0.06 12.68 -3.00
CA THR A 15 0.50 13.90 -2.31
C THR A 15 -0.05 13.95 -0.89
N VAL A 16 -1.34 13.72 -0.72
CA VAL A 16 -2.00 13.79 0.59
C VAL A 16 -1.45 12.71 1.53
N VAL A 17 -1.35 11.49 1.05
CA VAL A 17 -0.86 10.36 1.87
C VAL A 17 0.60 10.59 2.27
N GLU A 18 1.42 11.07 1.35
CA GLU A 18 2.83 11.36 1.64
C GLU A 18 2.96 12.40 2.76
N ILE A 19 2.17 13.47 2.70
CA ILE A 19 2.17 14.51 3.72
C ILE A 19 1.77 13.94 5.07
N ILE A 20 0.66 13.20 5.12
CA ILE A 20 0.14 12.61 6.37
C ILE A 20 1.19 11.71 7.00
N LEU A 21 1.74 10.79 6.23
CA LEU A 21 2.69 9.82 6.76
C LEU A 21 4.01 10.46 7.17
N SER A 22 4.45 11.46 6.42
CA SER A 22 5.68 12.19 6.76
C SER A 22 5.54 12.94 8.09
N ILE A 23 4.38 13.56 8.33
CA ILE A 23 4.10 14.23 9.60
C ILE A 23 4.15 13.23 10.77
N HIS A 24 3.76 11.99 10.54
CA HIS A 24 3.75 10.95 11.57
C HIS A 24 5.05 10.14 11.62
N ASN A 25 6.13 10.70 11.10
CA ASN A 25 7.49 10.17 11.19
C ASN A 25 7.73 8.87 10.40
N PHE A 26 7.00 8.69 9.31
CA PHE A 26 7.30 7.64 8.34
C PHE A 26 8.14 8.20 7.20
N LYS A 27 9.04 7.39 6.68
CA LYS A 27 9.75 7.72 5.45
C LYS A 27 8.96 7.13 4.29
N VAL A 28 8.60 7.95 3.30
CA VAL A 28 7.64 7.57 2.27
C VAL A 28 8.26 7.65 0.87
N GLN A 29 8.01 6.63 0.07
CA GLN A 29 8.32 6.63 -1.35
C GLN A 29 7.00 6.44 -2.10
N VAL A 30 6.62 7.39 -2.95
CA VAL A 30 5.38 7.31 -3.71
C VAL A 30 5.66 6.82 -5.13
N LEU A 31 4.76 5.99 -5.65
CA LEU A 31 4.84 5.44 -7.00
C LEU A 31 3.48 5.58 -7.67
N SER A 32 3.47 6.02 -8.92
CA SER A 32 2.24 6.12 -9.70
C SER A 32 2.06 4.96 -10.69
N LYS A 33 3.05 4.07 -10.78
CA LYS A 33 3.05 2.96 -11.75
C LYS A 33 3.40 1.65 -11.09
N ALA A 34 2.61 0.62 -11.38
CA ALA A 34 2.80 -0.71 -10.81
C ALA A 34 4.15 -1.33 -11.19
N GLU A 35 4.64 -1.08 -12.39
CA GLU A 35 5.89 -1.67 -12.88
C GLU A 35 7.13 -1.19 -12.11
N GLU A 36 7.03 -0.10 -11.35
CA GLU A 36 8.14 0.41 -10.56
C GLU A 36 8.26 -0.24 -9.18
N ILE A 37 7.29 -1.06 -8.79
CA ILE A 37 7.22 -1.60 -7.43
C ILE A 37 8.43 -2.46 -7.08
N TYR A 38 8.79 -3.41 -7.91
CA TYR A 38 9.86 -4.36 -7.58
C TYR A 38 11.22 -3.71 -7.46
N ASP A 39 11.55 -2.80 -8.38
CA ASP A 39 12.82 -2.08 -8.32
C ASP A 39 12.88 -1.18 -7.09
N THR A 40 11.77 -0.54 -6.74
CA THR A 40 11.70 0.33 -5.57
C THR A 40 11.84 -0.48 -4.28
N ILE A 41 11.24 -1.67 -4.21
CA ILE A 41 11.42 -2.56 -3.04
C ILE A 41 12.90 -2.85 -2.82
N LYS A 42 13.64 -3.14 -3.87
CA LYS A 42 15.06 -3.45 -3.76
C LYS A 42 15.88 -2.28 -3.26
N SER A 43 15.59 -1.07 -3.75
CA SER A 43 16.38 0.11 -3.41
C SER A 43 15.96 0.76 -2.09
N PHE A 44 14.69 0.65 -1.73
CA PHE A 44 14.12 1.36 -0.57
C PHE A 44 14.00 0.48 0.67
N SER A 45 13.82 -0.82 0.50
CA SER A 45 13.63 -1.79 1.59
C SER A 45 12.48 -1.39 2.51
N PRO A 46 11.23 -1.36 2.02
CA PRO A 46 10.10 -0.86 2.80
C PRO A 46 9.72 -1.79 3.95
N ASP A 47 9.10 -1.22 4.98
CA ASP A 47 8.50 -1.96 6.06
C ASP A 47 7.03 -2.27 5.80
N LEU A 48 6.42 -1.58 4.83
CA LEU A 48 5.01 -1.79 4.46
C LEU A 48 4.78 -1.18 3.07
N ILE A 49 3.85 -1.79 2.34
CA ILE A 49 3.40 -1.27 1.04
C ILE A 49 1.91 -0.95 1.15
N LEU A 50 1.55 0.29 0.83
CA LEU A 50 0.16 0.73 0.72
C LEU A 50 -0.18 0.78 -0.76
N LEU A 51 -1.11 -0.05 -1.20
CA LEU A 51 -1.32 -0.35 -2.62
C LEU A 51 -2.79 -0.16 -3.01
N ASP A 52 -3.04 0.73 -3.96
CA ASP A 52 -4.38 0.91 -4.51
C ASP A 52 -4.81 -0.34 -5.30
N VAL A 53 -6.07 -0.70 -5.18
CA VAL A 53 -6.65 -1.80 -5.95
C VAL A 53 -6.74 -1.43 -7.43
N ALA A 54 -7.12 -0.20 -7.74
CA ALA A 54 -7.27 0.25 -9.13
C ALA A 54 -6.05 1.05 -9.58
N LEU A 55 -5.17 0.44 -10.36
CA LEU A 55 -3.93 1.04 -10.85
C LEU A 55 -3.94 1.12 -12.37
N GLY A 56 -4.80 1.97 -12.93
CA GLY A 56 -4.96 2.06 -14.37
C GLY A 56 -5.43 0.73 -14.94
N SER A 57 -4.61 0.09 -15.78
CA SER A 57 -4.92 -1.23 -16.34
C SER A 57 -4.50 -2.38 -15.41
N ALA A 58 -3.79 -2.10 -14.32
CA ALA A 58 -3.33 -3.13 -13.39
C ALA A 58 -4.29 -3.29 -12.21
N ASP A 59 -4.37 -4.50 -11.68
CA ASP A 59 -5.18 -4.82 -10.51
C ASP A 59 -4.26 -4.98 -9.30
N GLY A 60 -4.42 -4.10 -8.31
CA GLY A 60 -3.61 -4.12 -7.09
C GLY A 60 -3.75 -5.42 -6.30
N ARG A 61 -4.90 -6.10 -6.40
CA ARG A 61 -5.09 -7.39 -5.72
C ARG A 61 -4.19 -8.46 -6.29
N GLU A 62 -4.02 -8.48 -7.61
CA GLU A 62 -3.12 -9.43 -8.27
C GLU A 62 -1.66 -9.14 -7.92
N ILE A 63 -1.30 -7.85 -7.89
CA ILE A 63 0.04 -7.44 -7.50
C ILE A 63 0.33 -7.87 -6.06
N CYS A 64 -0.60 -7.64 -5.16
CA CYS A 64 -0.49 -8.05 -3.75
C CYS A 64 -0.26 -9.55 -3.65
N LYS A 65 -1.07 -10.34 -4.35
CA LYS A 65 -0.95 -11.79 -4.34
C LYS A 65 0.44 -12.25 -4.78
N LYS A 66 0.95 -11.66 -5.87
CA LYS A 66 2.29 -11.99 -6.36
C LYS A 66 3.37 -11.63 -5.36
N LEU A 67 3.27 -10.46 -4.72
CA LEU A 67 4.22 -10.06 -3.69
C LEU A 67 4.21 -11.02 -2.50
N LYS A 68 3.03 -11.45 -2.07
CA LYS A 68 2.91 -12.34 -0.91
C LYS A 68 3.29 -13.79 -1.22
N GLN A 69 3.37 -14.16 -2.49
CA GLN A 69 3.77 -15.50 -2.92
C GLN A 69 5.26 -15.61 -3.25
N SER A 70 5.96 -14.49 -3.38
CA SER A 70 7.39 -14.48 -3.67
C SER A 70 8.20 -14.56 -2.39
N ASN A 71 9.20 -15.44 -2.35
CA ASN A 71 10.09 -15.56 -1.19
C ASN A 71 10.84 -14.27 -0.86
N GLU A 72 11.08 -13.43 -1.86
CA GLU A 72 11.83 -12.18 -1.68
C GLU A 72 10.98 -11.08 -1.05
N THR A 73 9.65 -11.13 -1.20
CA THR A 73 8.75 -10.03 -0.81
C THR A 73 7.63 -10.43 0.15
N LYS A 74 7.42 -11.74 0.36
CA LYS A 74 6.28 -12.21 1.18
C LYS A 74 6.29 -11.71 2.62
N HIS A 75 7.44 -11.32 3.13
CA HIS A 75 7.59 -10.82 4.49
C HIS A 75 7.13 -9.36 4.64
N ILE A 76 6.92 -8.65 3.53
CA ILE A 76 6.53 -7.24 3.56
C ILE A 76 5.02 -7.15 3.70
N PRO A 77 4.50 -6.51 4.77
CA PRO A 77 3.06 -6.29 4.89
C PRO A 77 2.52 -5.45 3.75
N VAL A 78 1.36 -5.84 3.20
CA VAL A 78 0.69 -5.11 2.14
C VAL A 78 -0.70 -4.73 2.60
N LEU A 79 -0.99 -3.42 2.60
CA LEU A 79 -2.32 -2.88 2.81
C LEU A 79 -2.89 -2.46 1.47
N LEU A 80 -4.09 -2.92 1.17
CA LEU A 80 -4.83 -2.43 0.02
C LEU A 80 -5.68 -1.24 0.41
N PHE A 81 -5.86 -0.28 -0.50
CA PHE A 81 -6.88 0.74 -0.28
C PHE A 81 -7.72 0.93 -1.54
N SER A 82 -9.03 1.19 -1.34
CA SER A 82 -9.99 1.12 -2.42
C SER A 82 -11.19 2.03 -2.21
N ALA A 83 -11.63 2.69 -3.29
CA ALA A 83 -12.88 3.44 -3.31
C ALA A 83 -14.10 2.52 -3.32
N HIS A 84 -13.93 1.24 -3.67
CA HIS A 84 -14.99 0.24 -3.76
C HIS A 84 -14.84 -0.83 -2.69
N TYR A 85 -14.65 -0.39 -1.46
CA TYR A 85 -14.41 -1.25 -0.30
C TYR A 85 -15.44 -2.36 -0.16
N ASP A 86 -16.71 -2.02 -0.31
CA ASP A 86 -17.83 -2.95 -0.16
C ASP A 86 -17.90 -4.01 -1.28
N GLN A 87 -17.17 -3.81 -2.36
CA GLN A 87 -17.13 -4.75 -3.48
C GLN A 87 -15.94 -5.70 -3.43
N ILE A 88 -15.07 -5.55 -2.44
CA ILE A 88 -13.90 -6.42 -2.31
C ILE A 88 -14.24 -7.57 -1.37
N ASN A 89 -14.60 -8.71 -1.98
CA ASN A 89 -15.01 -9.89 -1.24
C ASN A 89 -13.88 -10.91 -1.05
N ASN A 90 -12.72 -10.68 -1.68
CA ASN A 90 -11.67 -11.69 -1.81
C ASN A 90 -10.36 -11.28 -1.19
N LEU A 91 -10.42 -10.56 -0.06
CA LEU A 91 -9.20 -10.11 0.61
C LEU A 91 -8.28 -11.27 0.97
N GLY A 92 -8.88 -12.38 1.44
CA GLY A 92 -8.12 -13.60 1.76
C GLY A 92 -7.44 -14.24 0.55
N GLU A 93 -8.03 -14.10 -0.64
CA GLU A 93 -7.45 -14.67 -1.86
C GLU A 93 -6.23 -13.89 -2.34
N CYS A 94 -6.19 -12.57 -2.12
CA CYS A 94 -5.03 -11.78 -2.51
C CYS A 94 -3.94 -11.72 -1.42
N LEU A 95 -4.21 -12.31 -0.27
CA LEU A 95 -3.26 -12.44 0.85
C LEU A 95 -2.84 -11.10 1.46
N ALA A 96 -3.64 -10.06 1.26
CA ALA A 96 -3.35 -8.75 1.84
C ALA A 96 -3.44 -8.79 3.37
N ASP A 97 -2.63 -7.97 4.03
CA ASP A 97 -2.59 -7.89 5.48
C ASP A 97 -3.68 -6.99 6.04
N GLY A 98 -4.32 -6.20 5.20
CA GLY A 98 -5.44 -5.37 5.59
C GLY A 98 -5.99 -4.56 4.43
N LEU A 99 -7.06 -3.81 4.71
CA LEU A 99 -7.76 -3.02 3.72
C LEU A 99 -8.20 -1.70 4.33
N ILE A 100 -8.00 -0.61 3.60
CA ILE A 100 -8.44 0.73 3.99
C ILE A 100 -9.41 1.25 2.95
N ALA A 101 -10.57 1.73 3.38
CA ALA A 101 -11.57 2.31 2.50
C ALA A 101 -11.21 3.75 2.11
N LYS A 102 -11.50 4.13 0.88
CA LYS A 102 -11.46 5.53 0.43
C LYS A 102 -12.88 6.09 0.42
N PRO A 103 -13.11 7.32 0.83
CA PRO A 103 -12.14 8.21 1.46
C PRO A 103 -11.78 7.75 2.87
N PHE A 104 -10.52 7.93 3.25
CA PHE A 104 -10.05 7.52 4.58
C PHE A 104 -9.89 8.74 5.49
N GLU A 105 -9.99 8.48 6.80
CA GLU A 105 -9.63 9.48 7.80
C GLU A 105 -8.15 9.33 8.13
N THR A 106 -7.48 10.44 8.41
CA THR A 106 -6.06 10.45 8.76
C THR A 106 -5.75 9.49 9.90
N ILE A 107 -6.57 9.53 10.95
CA ILE A 107 -6.34 8.70 12.13
C ILE A 107 -6.48 7.21 11.83
N THR A 108 -7.43 6.85 10.97
CA THR A 108 -7.63 5.46 10.55
C THR A 108 -6.45 4.95 9.76
N LEU A 109 -5.94 5.77 8.83
CA LEU A 109 -4.78 5.41 8.02
C LEU A 109 -3.55 5.15 8.89
N VAL A 110 -3.22 6.11 9.75
CA VAL A 110 -2.04 6.03 10.61
C VAL A 110 -2.15 4.88 11.61
N ASP A 111 -3.31 4.72 12.24
CA ASP A 111 -3.54 3.64 13.20
C ASP A 111 -3.41 2.26 12.56
N THR A 112 -4.01 2.07 11.39
CA THR A 112 -3.97 0.79 10.70
C THR A 112 -2.54 0.41 10.36
N ILE A 113 -1.77 1.35 9.82
CA ILE A 113 -0.36 1.13 9.49
C ILE A 113 0.44 0.82 10.75
N SER A 114 0.27 1.62 11.79
CA SER A 114 1.04 1.49 13.04
C SER A 114 0.81 0.14 13.73
N LYS A 115 -0.41 -0.39 13.67
CA LYS A 115 -0.72 -1.69 14.26
C LYS A 115 -0.05 -2.85 13.53
N ILE A 116 0.15 -2.70 12.22
CA ILE A 116 0.75 -3.76 11.41
C ILE A 116 2.26 -3.80 11.56
N ILE A 117 2.91 -2.63 11.64
CA ILE A 117 4.37 -2.55 11.68
C ILE A 117 4.92 -2.07 13.02
N ALA A 118 4.10 -2.18 14.05
CA ALA A 118 4.50 -1.80 15.41
C ALA A 118 5.61 -2.69 15.95
#